data_896a4280e41e0635879fad61ba8cb54f
#
_entry.id   896a4280e41e0635879fad61ba8cb54f
#
_cell.length_a   1.000
_cell.length_b   1.000
_cell.length_c   1.000
_cell.angle_alpha   90.00
_cell.angle_beta   90.00
_cell.angle_gamma   90.00
#
_symmetry.space_group_name_H-M   'P 1'
#
loop_
_entity.id
_entity.type
_entity.pdbx_description
1 polymer ?
#
loop_
_entity_poly.entity_id
_entity_poly.type
_entity_poly.pdbx_seq_one_letter_code
_entity_poly.pdbx_strand_id
1 'polypeptide(L)'
;MNLKYSKILLSSVSLFLVFEGLDAFSLNNIPLYWIGVSLLVSIYVACYIFGFRTFNLNIFSIRNWVIYGIFITLVQSLFNDLVLPKYASTTYFQYISLRLLRVVLFLVIIYSLNYILKKYDYDEILKFFLISSIVISTLSLISYFSYIYGYSDFPRTRQGSGGWTQPIQRACNILRNYGTFREPSFLAIWTVPFIPFFFFLGKKSKIWIYLSTIPILSIV
;
A
#
# COMPACT_ATOMS: atom_id res chain seq x y z
N MET A 1 -0.13 -22.92 -18.80
CA MET A 1 -0.54 -21.86 -17.86
C MET A 1 0.01 -20.53 -18.34
N ASN A 2 -0.84 -19.52 -18.49
CA ASN A 2 -0.58 -18.37 -19.36
C ASN A 2 0.32 -17.33 -18.65
N LEU A 3 1.51 -17.04 -19.17
CA LEU A 3 2.46 -16.00 -18.72
C LEU A 3 1.78 -14.62 -18.63
N LYS A 4 0.76 -14.41 -19.46
CA LYS A 4 -0.03 -13.18 -19.53
C LYS A 4 -0.69 -12.82 -18.19
N TYR A 5 -1.31 -13.79 -17.50
CA TYR A 5 -2.01 -13.52 -16.22
C TYR A 5 -1.05 -13.18 -15.08
N SER A 6 0.12 -13.80 -15.01
CA SER A 6 1.09 -13.47 -13.98
C SER A 6 1.67 -12.07 -14.16
N LYS A 7 1.85 -11.60 -15.41
CA LYS A 7 2.29 -10.23 -15.69
C LYS A 7 1.22 -9.20 -15.30
N ILE A 8 -0.04 -9.47 -15.62
CA ILE A 8 -1.17 -8.62 -15.21
C ILE A 8 -1.22 -8.51 -13.68
N LEU A 9 -1.08 -9.63 -12.99
CA LEU A 9 -1.12 -9.67 -11.54
C LEU A 9 0.07 -8.93 -10.91
N LEU A 10 1.29 -9.10 -11.43
CA LEU A 10 2.47 -8.37 -10.99
C LEU A 10 2.29 -6.85 -11.17
N SER A 11 1.79 -6.43 -12.33
CA SER A 11 1.51 -5.02 -12.59
C SER A 11 0.41 -4.47 -11.65
N SER A 12 -0.61 -5.26 -11.33
CA SER A 12 -1.67 -4.84 -10.42
C SER A 12 -1.21 -4.70 -8.97
N VAL A 13 -0.31 -5.57 -8.50
CA VAL A 13 0.32 -5.43 -7.17
C VAL A 13 1.22 -4.18 -7.12
N SER A 14 2.00 -3.93 -8.17
CA SER A 14 2.82 -2.72 -8.27
C SER A 14 1.96 -1.45 -8.27
N LEU A 15 0.87 -1.45 -9.04
CA LEU A 15 -0.07 -0.34 -9.09
C LEU A 15 -0.77 -0.12 -7.73
N PHE A 16 -1.14 -1.21 -7.03
CA PHE A 16 -1.68 -1.13 -5.69
C PHE A 16 -0.71 -0.42 -4.72
N LEU A 17 0.59 -0.72 -4.79
CA LEU A 17 1.60 -0.03 -3.96
C LEU A 17 1.65 1.47 -4.25
N VAL A 18 1.49 1.89 -5.53
CA VAL A 18 1.40 3.31 -5.86
C VAL A 18 0.15 3.95 -5.23
N PHE A 19 -1.01 3.31 -5.33
CA PHE A 19 -2.23 3.82 -4.69
C PHE A 19 -2.13 3.89 -3.17
N GLU A 20 -1.46 2.94 -2.54
CA GLU A 20 -1.19 2.96 -1.10
C GLU A 20 -0.28 4.14 -0.72
N GLY A 21 0.73 4.44 -1.54
CA GLY A 21 1.61 5.59 -1.37
C GLY A 21 0.92 6.95 -1.56
N LEU A 22 -0.32 7.00 -2.08
CA LEU A 22 -1.13 8.19 -2.23
C LEU A 22 -2.11 8.39 -1.05
N ASP A 23 -1.67 8.14 0.17
CA ASP A 23 -2.52 8.13 1.39
C ASP A 23 -3.18 9.48 1.70
N ALA A 24 -2.60 10.60 1.30
CA ALA A 24 -3.15 11.94 1.54
C ALA A 24 -4.31 12.32 0.61
N PHE A 25 -4.65 11.51 -0.37
CA PHE A 25 -5.61 11.85 -1.41
C PHE A 25 -6.86 10.98 -1.37
N SER A 26 -7.99 11.56 -1.80
CA SER A 26 -9.25 10.84 -1.98
C SER A 26 -9.98 11.34 -3.21
N LEU A 27 -10.78 10.49 -3.82
CA LEU A 27 -11.70 10.82 -4.89
C LEU A 27 -13.13 10.68 -4.33
N ASN A 28 -13.92 11.77 -4.35
CA ASN A 28 -15.28 11.77 -3.77
C ASN A 28 -15.35 11.18 -2.35
N ASN A 29 -14.42 11.58 -1.48
CA ASN A 29 -14.26 11.10 -0.10
C ASN A 29 -13.82 9.63 0.04
N ILE A 30 -13.57 8.92 -1.07
CA ILE A 30 -13.02 7.57 -1.04
C ILE A 30 -11.49 7.68 -1.11
N PRO A 31 -10.74 7.25 -0.08
CA PRO A 31 -9.29 7.23 -0.12
C PRO A 31 -8.77 6.47 -1.32
N LEU A 32 -7.73 6.99 -2.00
CA LEU A 32 -7.21 6.39 -3.23
C LEU A 32 -6.71 4.96 -3.03
N TYR A 33 -6.20 4.62 -1.85
CA TYR A 33 -5.78 3.24 -1.58
C TYR A 33 -6.94 2.23 -1.70
N TRP A 34 -8.20 2.61 -1.40
CA TRP A 34 -9.36 1.73 -1.59
C TRP A 34 -9.65 1.45 -3.06
N ILE A 35 -9.34 2.40 -3.94
CA ILE A 35 -9.41 2.19 -5.39
C ILE A 35 -8.37 1.15 -5.79
N GLY A 36 -7.14 1.29 -5.29
CA GLY A 36 -6.08 0.31 -5.51
C GLY A 36 -6.43 -1.09 -5.00
N VAL A 37 -7.02 -1.18 -3.79
CA VAL A 37 -7.55 -2.43 -3.21
C VAL A 37 -8.58 -3.08 -4.11
N SER A 38 -9.61 -2.32 -4.50
CA SER A 38 -10.71 -2.81 -5.33
C SER A 38 -10.20 -3.33 -6.68
N LEU A 39 -9.25 -2.61 -7.27
CA LEU A 39 -8.61 -2.97 -8.53
C LEU A 39 -7.81 -4.27 -8.41
N LEU A 40 -6.97 -4.39 -7.37
CA LEU A 40 -6.17 -5.59 -7.11
C LEU A 40 -7.06 -6.81 -6.87
N VAL A 41 -8.09 -6.67 -6.03
CA VAL A 41 -9.03 -7.77 -5.73
C VAL A 41 -9.79 -8.20 -6.98
N SER A 42 -10.30 -7.24 -7.78
CA SER A 42 -11.03 -7.54 -9.03
C SER A 42 -10.14 -8.26 -10.03
N ILE A 43 -8.90 -7.81 -10.22
CA ILE A 43 -7.93 -8.46 -11.11
C ILE A 43 -7.57 -9.86 -10.59
N TYR A 44 -7.37 -10.00 -9.27
CA TYR A 44 -7.09 -11.30 -8.68
C TYR A 44 -8.24 -12.29 -8.91
N VAL A 45 -9.48 -11.87 -8.66
CA VAL A 45 -10.69 -12.70 -8.89
C VAL A 45 -10.82 -13.06 -10.37
N ALA A 46 -10.64 -12.10 -11.27
CA ALA A 46 -10.66 -12.37 -12.70
C ALA A 46 -9.58 -13.38 -13.12
N CYS A 47 -8.36 -13.20 -12.65
CA CYS A 47 -7.27 -14.16 -12.89
C CYS A 47 -7.59 -15.53 -12.29
N TYR A 48 -8.19 -15.60 -11.11
CA TYR A 48 -8.60 -16.84 -10.47
C TYR A 48 -9.66 -17.59 -11.30
N ILE A 49 -10.69 -16.89 -11.77
CA ILE A 49 -11.77 -17.49 -12.58
C ILE A 49 -11.23 -17.99 -13.92
N PHE A 50 -10.40 -17.18 -14.60
CA PHE A 50 -9.98 -17.46 -15.97
C PHE A 50 -8.66 -18.21 -16.09
N GLY A 51 -7.84 -18.26 -15.06
CA GLY A 51 -6.46 -18.76 -15.18
C GLY A 51 -5.91 -19.66 -14.06
N PHE A 52 -6.44 -19.60 -12.85
CA PHE A 52 -5.76 -20.19 -11.69
C PHE A 52 -6.41 -21.42 -11.07
N ARG A 53 -7.25 -22.12 -11.75
CA ARG A 53 -8.03 -23.24 -11.17
C ARG A 53 -7.26 -24.28 -10.33
N THR A 54 -5.94 -24.17 -10.20
CA THR A 54 -5.11 -25.06 -9.38
C THR A 54 -4.33 -24.28 -8.33
N PHE A 55 -5.01 -23.76 -7.31
CA PHE A 55 -4.36 -23.25 -6.11
C PHE A 55 -4.17 -24.40 -5.10
N ASN A 56 -3.15 -25.20 -5.32
CA ASN A 56 -2.70 -26.18 -4.32
C ASN A 56 -1.68 -25.47 -3.41
N LEU A 57 -2.15 -24.63 -2.51
CA LEU A 57 -1.36 -24.10 -1.42
C LEU A 57 -1.64 -24.94 -0.19
N ASN A 58 -0.61 -25.66 0.26
CA ASN A 58 -0.56 -26.32 1.58
C ASN A 58 -0.58 -25.29 2.75
N ILE A 59 -1.20 -24.14 2.54
CA ILE A 59 -1.47 -23.12 3.56
C ILE A 59 -2.79 -23.45 4.28
N PHE A 60 -3.25 -24.69 4.23
CA PHE A 60 -4.52 -25.07 4.82
C PHE A 60 -4.61 -24.73 6.31
N SER A 61 -3.51 -24.86 7.03
CA SER A 61 -3.46 -24.50 8.44
C SER A 61 -3.54 -22.99 8.68
N ILE A 62 -2.72 -22.18 8.00
CA ILE A 62 -2.68 -20.71 8.19
C ILE A 62 -3.99 -20.08 7.72
N ARG A 63 -4.52 -20.50 6.56
CA ARG A 63 -5.80 -20.03 6.06
C ARG A 63 -6.93 -20.28 7.06
N ASN A 64 -7.01 -21.46 7.61
CA ASN A 64 -8.06 -21.81 8.56
C ASN A 64 -7.94 -20.99 9.85
N TRP A 65 -6.75 -20.82 10.41
CA TRP A 65 -6.53 -19.96 11.56
C TRP A 65 -6.95 -18.52 11.31
N VAL A 66 -6.65 -17.96 10.14
CA VAL A 66 -7.09 -16.62 9.76
C VAL A 66 -8.61 -16.55 9.64
N ILE A 67 -9.25 -17.53 9.00
CA ILE A 67 -10.72 -17.60 8.88
C ILE A 67 -11.37 -17.68 10.28
N TYR A 68 -10.88 -18.55 11.17
CA TYR A 68 -11.38 -18.66 12.54
C TYR A 68 -11.17 -17.34 13.30
N GLY A 69 -10.00 -16.71 13.19
CA GLY A 69 -9.72 -15.42 13.81
C GLY A 69 -10.68 -14.32 13.33
N ILE A 70 -10.94 -14.26 12.02
CA ILE A 70 -11.91 -13.33 11.43
C ILE A 70 -13.32 -13.60 11.98
N PHE A 71 -13.75 -14.85 11.99
CA PHE A 71 -15.07 -15.23 12.47
C PHE A 71 -15.26 -14.88 13.95
N ILE A 72 -14.32 -15.26 14.82
CA ILE A 72 -14.36 -14.93 16.26
C ILE A 72 -14.41 -13.42 16.46
N THR A 73 -13.58 -12.66 15.74
CA THR A 73 -13.53 -11.20 15.87
C THR A 73 -14.84 -10.55 15.42
N LEU A 74 -15.47 -11.06 14.35
CA LEU A 74 -16.78 -10.56 13.91
C LEU A 74 -17.89 -10.86 14.93
N VAL A 75 -17.93 -12.08 15.47
CA VAL A 75 -18.90 -12.45 16.50
C VAL A 75 -18.70 -11.57 17.75
N GLN A 76 -17.47 -11.43 18.22
CA GLN A 76 -17.17 -10.57 19.37
C GLN A 76 -17.54 -9.11 19.13
N SER A 77 -17.33 -8.59 17.91
CA SER A 77 -17.68 -7.19 17.58
C SER A 77 -19.20 -6.96 17.57
N LEU A 78 -19.98 -7.95 17.14
CA LEU A 78 -21.45 -7.88 17.24
C LEU A 78 -21.93 -7.84 18.70
N PHE A 79 -21.34 -8.64 19.58
CA PHE A 79 -21.64 -8.58 21.02
C PHE A 79 -21.27 -7.22 21.61
N ASN A 80 -20.12 -6.65 21.25
CA ASN A 80 -19.69 -5.35 21.74
C ASN A 80 -20.60 -4.21 21.26
N ASP A 81 -21.13 -4.27 20.03
CA ASP A 81 -22.10 -3.28 19.53
C ASP A 81 -23.44 -3.31 20.28
N LEU A 82 -23.80 -4.47 20.87
CA LEU A 82 -25.00 -4.62 21.69
C LEU A 82 -24.81 -4.07 23.12
N VAL A 83 -23.60 -4.09 23.64
CA VAL A 83 -23.31 -3.81 25.07
C VAL A 83 -22.64 -2.46 25.27
N LEU A 84 -21.83 -1.99 24.32
CA LEU A 84 -21.03 -0.77 24.45
C LEU A 84 -21.73 0.43 23.82
N PRO A 85 -21.62 1.64 24.42
CA PRO A 85 -22.12 2.85 23.79
C PRO A 85 -21.40 3.14 22.48
N LYS A 86 -22.16 3.66 21.52
CA LYS A 86 -21.62 4.05 20.23
C LYS A 86 -20.48 5.08 20.38
N TYR A 87 -19.31 4.76 19.91
CA TYR A 87 -18.20 5.68 19.83
C TYR A 87 -18.27 6.45 18.49
N ALA A 88 -18.45 7.76 18.58
CA ALA A 88 -18.60 8.65 17.42
C ALA A 88 -19.73 8.23 16.44
N SER A 89 -19.57 8.52 15.16
CA SER A 89 -20.56 8.26 14.11
C SER A 89 -20.56 6.82 13.55
N THR A 90 -19.63 5.97 14.00
CA THR A 90 -19.48 4.60 13.48
C THR A 90 -19.75 3.56 14.56
N THR A 91 -20.45 2.48 14.21
CA THR A 91 -20.62 1.34 15.10
C THR A 91 -19.30 0.58 15.25
N TYR A 92 -19.12 -0.11 16.39
CA TYR A 92 -17.95 -0.95 16.60
C TYR A 92 -17.81 -2.04 15.54
N PHE A 93 -18.94 -2.60 15.10
CA PHE A 93 -18.98 -3.58 14.02
C PHE A 93 -18.45 -3.02 12.69
N GLN A 94 -18.85 -1.80 12.30
CA GLN A 94 -18.34 -1.15 11.09
C GLN A 94 -16.83 -0.92 11.17
N TYR A 95 -16.34 -0.46 12.33
CA TYR A 95 -14.92 -0.26 12.54
C TYR A 95 -14.11 -1.55 12.39
N ILE A 96 -14.55 -2.62 13.05
CA ILE A 96 -13.87 -3.93 12.98
C ILE A 96 -13.95 -4.53 11.57
N SER A 97 -15.10 -4.44 10.90
CA SER A 97 -15.27 -4.95 9.55
C SER A 97 -14.29 -4.31 8.56
N LEU A 98 -14.06 -2.99 8.66
CA LEU A 98 -13.06 -2.30 7.86
C LEU A 98 -11.62 -2.76 8.18
N ARG A 99 -11.34 -3.10 9.45
CA ARG A 99 -10.03 -3.64 9.84
C ARG A 99 -9.82 -5.04 9.29
N LEU A 100 -10.85 -5.90 9.35
CA LEU A 100 -10.80 -7.25 8.81
C LEU A 100 -10.65 -7.28 7.30
N LEU A 101 -11.23 -6.31 6.59
CA LEU A 101 -11.02 -6.17 5.15
C LEU A 101 -9.54 -6.02 4.79
N ARG A 102 -8.74 -5.37 5.63
CA ARG A 102 -7.28 -5.27 5.45
C ARG A 102 -6.59 -6.63 5.58
N VAL A 103 -7.07 -7.49 6.48
CA VAL A 103 -6.55 -8.86 6.62
C VAL A 103 -6.84 -9.68 5.36
N VAL A 104 -8.05 -9.57 4.82
CA VAL A 104 -8.41 -10.22 3.54
C VAL A 104 -7.52 -9.72 2.41
N LEU A 105 -7.30 -8.40 2.32
CA LEU A 105 -6.40 -7.81 1.34
C LEU A 105 -4.97 -8.36 1.48
N PHE A 106 -4.46 -8.44 2.71
CA PHE A 106 -3.15 -9.02 2.97
C PHE A 106 -3.03 -10.46 2.46
N LEU A 107 -4.07 -11.27 2.66
CA LEU A 107 -4.12 -12.63 2.10
C LEU A 107 -4.10 -12.61 0.57
N VAL A 108 -4.89 -11.73 -0.07
CA VAL A 108 -4.88 -11.59 -1.54
C VAL A 108 -3.48 -11.21 -2.05
N ILE A 109 -2.78 -10.32 -1.36
CA ILE A 109 -1.41 -9.94 -1.72
C ILE A 109 -0.47 -11.15 -1.57
N ILE A 110 -0.51 -11.87 -0.46
CA ILE A 110 0.34 -13.05 -0.23
C ILE A 110 0.08 -14.12 -1.32
N TYR A 111 -1.17 -14.42 -1.62
CA TYR A 111 -1.52 -15.38 -2.67
C TYR A 111 -1.04 -14.91 -4.05
N SER A 112 -1.21 -13.62 -4.34
CA SER A 112 -0.74 -13.02 -5.59
C SER A 112 0.78 -13.11 -5.72
N LEU A 113 1.51 -12.74 -4.66
CA LEU A 113 2.98 -12.81 -4.62
C LEU A 113 3.49 -14.24 -4.76
N ASN A 114 2.90 -15.20 -4.05
CA ASN A 114 3.30 -16.59 -4.15
C ASN A 114 3.10 -17.15 -5.57
N TYR A 115 2.03 -16.70 -6.26
CA TYR A 115 1.83 -17.07 -7.66
C TYR A 115 2.87 -16.44 -8.58
N ILE A 116 3.16 -15.16 -8.37
CA ILE A 116 4.16 -14.41 -9.14
C ILE A 116 5.56 -15.01 -8.94
N LEU A 117 5.95 -15.31 -7.69
CA LEU A 117 7.23 -15.90 -7.33
C LEU A 117 7.53 -17.26 -7.98
N LYS A 118 6.47 -17.99 -8.37
CA LYS A 118 6.64 -19.26 -9.10
C LYS A 118 6.91 -19.06 -10.60
N LYS A 119 6.76 -17.85 -11.12
CA LYS A 119 6.78 -17.55 -12.56
C LYS A 119 7.85 -16.57 -12.98
N TYR A 120 8.23 -15.67 -12.09
CA TYR A 120 9.20 -14.61 -12.34
C TYR A 120 10.40 -14.75 -11.43
N ASP A 121 11.55 -14.34 -11.95
CA ASP A 121 12.74 -14.17 -11.15
C ASP A 121 12.53 -13.05 -10.10
N TYR A 122 13.15 -13.22 -8.95
CA TYR A 122 13.11 -12.23 -7.87
C TYR A 122 13.50 -10.84 -8.34
N ASP A 123 14.47 -10.73 -9.23
CA ASP A 123 14.93 -9.46 -9.78
C ASP A 123 13.85 -8.73 -10.57
N GLU A 124 13.05 -9.45 -11.34
CA GLU A 124 11.95 -8.83 -12.10
C GLU A 124 10.87 -8.30 -11.16
N ILE A 125 10.51 -9.08 -10.14
CA ILE A 125 9.54 -8.69 -9.13
C ILE A 125 10.03 -7.45 -8.37
N LEU A 126 11.28 -7.45 -7.93
CA LEU A 126 11.88 -6.32 -7.24
C LEU A 126 11.89 -5.06 -8.11
N LYS A 127 12.20 -5.16 -9.40
CA LYS A 127 12.16 -4.01 -10.33
C LYS A 127 10.79 -3.34 -10.34
N PHE A 128 9.70 -4.12 -10.41
CA PHE A 128 8.35 -3.57 -10.38
C PHE A 128 8.06 -2.83 -9.07
N PHE A 129 8.46 -3.39 -7.92
CA PHE A 129 8.25 -2.75 -6.63
C PHE A 129 9.10 -1.50 -6.45
N LEU A 130 10.35 -1.53 -6.89
CA LEU A 130 11.23 -0.37 -6.84
C LEU A 130 10.75 0.76 -7.76
N ILE A 131 10.16 0.46 -8.91
CA ILE A 131 9.52 1.45 -9.78
C ILE A 131 8.37 2.14 -9.03
N SER A 132 7.53 1.40 -8.31
CA SER A 132 6.47 1.99 -7.48
C SER A 132 7.04 2.93 -6.41
N SER A 133 8.15 2.54 -5.77
CA SER A 133 8.86 3.37 -4.79
C SER A 133 9.40 4.66 -5.42
N ILE A 134 10.01 4.57 -6.61
CA ILE A 134 10.51 5.74 -7.34
C ILE A 134 9.36 6.70 -7.68
N VAL A 135 8.24 6.17 -8.18
CA VAL A 135 7.08 7.00 -8.54
C VAL A 135 6.57 7.78 -7.35
N ILE A 136 6.33 7.11 -6.22
CA ILE A 136 5.81 7.76 -5.01
C ILE A 136 6.83 8.75 -4.43
N SER A 137 8.09 8.38 -4.38
CA SER A 137 9.15 9.26 -3.88
C SER A 137 9.31 10.51 -4.76
N THR A 138 9.22 10.35 -6.09
CA THR A 138 9.25 11.46 -7.03
C THR A 138 8.06 12.40 -6.83
N LEU A 139 6.84 11.88 -6.70
CA LEU A 139 5.66 12.67 -6.41
C LEU A 139 5.78 13.40 -5.07
N SER A 140 6.36 12.74 -4.06
CA SER A 140 6.62 13.35 -2.75
C SER A 140 7.61 14.50 -2.85
N LEU A 141 8.67 14.37 -3.64
CA LEU A 141 9.63 15.46 -3.88
C LEU A 141 9.01 16.60 -4.70
N ILE A 142 8.20 16.31 -5.71
CA ILE A 142 7.48 17.33 -6.46
C ILE A 142 6.58 18.13 -5.52
N SER A 143 5.81 17.48 -4.67
CA SER A 143 4.96 18.13 -3.67
C SER A 143 5.77 19.02 -2.72
N TYR A 144 6.92 18.52 -2.26
CA TYR A 144 7.84 19.26 -1.40
C TYR A 144 8.37 20.55 -2.06
N PHE A 145 8.91 20.42 -3.26
CA PHE A 145 9.48 21.57 -3.96
C PHE A 145 8.39 22.55 -4.42
N SER A 146 7.23 22.07 -4.86
CA SER A 146 6.09 22.93 -5.20
C SER A 146 5.71 23.83 -4.03
N TYR A 147 5.65 23.26 -2.82
CA TYR A 147 5.34 24.05 -1.62
C TYR A 147 6.43 25.08 -1.29
N ILE A 148 7.71 24.71 -1.38
CA ILE A 148 8.84 25.64 -1.08
C ILE A 148 8.88 26.79 -2.04
N TYR A 149 8.64 26.54 -3.33
CA TYR A 149 8.67 27.58 -4.37
C TYR A 149 7.35 28.31 -4.55
N GLY A 150 6.33 28.02 -3.75
CA GLY A 150 5.02 28.66 -3.81
C GLY A 150 4.18 28.28 -5.04
N TYR A 151 4.50 27.16 -5.69
CA TYR A 151 3.65 26.62 -6.74
C TYR A 151 2.43 25.89 -6.17
N SER A 152 1.37 25.80 -6.98
CA SER A 152 0.20 25.02 -6.61
C SER A 152 0.55 23.54 -6.43
N ASP A 153 0.30 23.01 -5.24
CA ASP A 153 0.47 21.58 -4.94
C ASP A 153 -0.82 20.81 -5.26
N PHE A 154 -0.70 19.48 -5.30
CA PHE A 154 -1.87 18.62 -5.40
C PHE A 154 -2.80 18.82 -4.19
N PRO A 155 -4.12 19.03 -4.41
CA PRO A 155 -5.05 19.27 -3.33
C PRO A 155 -5.15 18.03 -2.43
N ARG A 156 -4.75 18.19 -1.17
CA ARG A 156 -4.85 17.14 -0.16
C ARG A 156 -6.27 17.10 0.38
N THR A 157 -6.87 15.96 0.29
CA THR A 157 -8.27 15.75 0.70
C THR A 157 -8.41 15.02 2.03
N ARG A 158 -7.29 14.45 2.53
CA ARG A 158 -7.24 13.75 3.82
C ARG A 158 -6.24 14.43 4.75
N GLN A 159 -6.69 14.73 5.95
CA GLN A 159 -5.87 15.35 6.98
C GLN A 159 -5.13 14.28 7.81
N GLY A 160 -3.94 14.60 8.29
CA GLY A 160 -3.22 13.83 9.28
C GLY A 160 -3.82 13.98 10.69
N SER A 161 -3.26 13.30 11.67
CA SER A 161 -3.67 13.35 13.09
C SER A 161 -3.64 14.76 13.69
N GLY A 162 -2.81 15.67 13.16
CA GLY A 162 -2.72 17.08 13.55
C GLY A 162 -3.59 18.04 12.72
N GLY A 163 -4.48 17.56 11.86
CA GLY A 163 -5.29 18.40 10.98
C GLY A 163 -4.50 19.02 9.81
N TRP A 164 -3.28 18.55 9.58
CA TRP A 164 -2.38 19.13 8.59
C TRP A 164 -2.81 18.78 7.16
N THR A 165 -2.95 19.81 6.33
CA THR A 165 -3.23 19.66 4.89
C THR A 165 -2.00 20.02 4.03
N GLN A 166 -0.92 20.49 4.65
CA GLN A 166 0.32 20.90 3.97
C GLN A 166 1.23 19.71 3.70
N PRO A 167 2.00 19.72 2.59
CA PRO A 167 2.96 18.65 2.28
C PRO A 167 4.20 18.68 3.18
N ILE A 168 4.39 19.74 3.97
CA ILE A 168 5.55 19.98 4.80
C ILE A 168 5.10 20.43 6.20
N GLN A 169 5.80 19.95 7.21
CA GLN A 169 5.68 20.44 8.58
C GLN A 169 7.04 20.91 9.09
N ARG A 170 7.06 22.02 9.81
CA ARG A 170 8.23 22.44 10.55
C ARG A 170 8.17 21.84 11.96
N ALA A 171 9.15 20.99 12.29
CA ALA A 171 9.32 20.46 13.63
C ALA A 171 10.75 20.70 14.08
N CYS A 172 10.93 21.35 15.22
CA CYS A 172 12.28 21.72 15.77
C CYS A 172 13.15 22.46 14.75
N ASN A 173 12.57 23.42 14.00
CA ASN A 173 13.22 24.17 12.91
C ASN A 173 13.66 23.33 11.70
N ILE A 174 13.32 22.05 11.64
CA ILE A 174 13.57 21.19 10.49
C ILE A 174 12.27 21.05 9.69
N LEU A 175 12.39 21.22 8.37
CA LEU A 175 11.29 20.95 7.45
C LEU A 175 11.17 19.43 7.25
N ARG A 176 10.01 18.87 7.54
CA ARG A 176 9.72 17.46 7.32
C ARG A 176 8.81 17.30 6.12
N ASN A 177 9.23 16.51 5.17
CA ASN A 177 8.44 16.18 3.99
C ASN A 177 7.35 15.16 4.34
N TYR A 178 6.09 15.46 4.00
CA TYR A 178 4.99 14.50 4.04
C TYR A 178 4.78 13.84 2.68
N GLY A 179 5.21 14.51 1.63
CA GLY A 179 5.01 14.08 0.26
C GLY A 179 3.55 13.77 -0.01
N THR A 180 3.29 12.56 -0.47
CA THR A 180 1.94 12.05 -0.79
C THR A 180 1.22 11.39 0.41
N PHE A 181 1.83 11.39 1.59
CA PHE A 181 1.28 10.81 2.81
C PHE A 181 0.69 11.87 3.73
N ARG A 182 -0.15 11.45 4.67
CA ARG A 182 -0.72 12.33 5.69
C ARG A 182 0.26 12.76 6.77
N GLU A 183 1.29 11.95 7.00
CA GLU A 183 2.32 12.19 8.02
C GLU A 183 3.71 11.78 7.51
N PRO A 184 4.79 12.45 7.96
CA PRO A 184 6.15 12.11 7.53
C PRO A 184 6.56 10.69 7.92
N SER A 185 6.07 10.21 9.08
CA SER A 185 6.32 8.85 9.54
C SER A 185 5.80 7.81 8.58
N PHE A 186 4.65 8.03 7.95
CA PHE A 186 4.09 7.11 6.96
C PHE A 186 4.92 7.08 5.68
N LEU A 187 5.41 8.23 5.21
CA LEU A 187 6.35 8.29 4.09
C LEU A 187 7.61 7.47 4.39
N ALA A 188 8.21 7.65 5.57
CA ALA A 188 9.40 6.92 5.96
C ALA A 188 9.14 5.41 6.10
N ILE A 189 8.08 5.00 6.82
CA ILE A 189 7.71 3.59 7.01
C ILE A 189 7.44 2.91 5.66
N TRP A 190 6.85 3.63 4.71
CA TRP A 190 6.56 3.09 3.39
C TRP A 190 7.81 2.99 2.52
N THR A 191 8.71 3.97 2.56
CA THR A 191 9.85 4.10 1.65
C THR A 191 11.09 3.32 2.10
N VAL A 192 11.41 3.35 3.40
CA VAL A 192 12.64 2.74 3.97
C VAL A 192 12.81 1.26 3.62
N PRO A 193 11.75 0.41 3.64
CA PRO A 193 11.90 -1.02 3.31
C PRO A 193 12.38 -1.29 1.89
N PHE A 194 12.21 -0.34 0.96
CA PHE A 194 12.67 -0.52 -0.43
C PHE A 194 14.16 -0.21 -0.61
N ILE A 195 14.76 0.61 0.23
CA ILE A 195 16.14 1.08 0.08
C ILE A 195 17.15 -0.07 -0.05
N PRO A 196 17.14 -1.12 0.81
CA PRO A 196 18.07 -2.23 0.69
C PRO A 196 17.98 -2.96 -0.67
N PHE A 197 16.80 -3.02 -1.26
CA PHE A 197 16.61 -3.70 -2.55
C PHE A 197 17.20 -2.93 -3.73
N PHE A 198 17.27 -1.61 -3.65
CA PHE A 198 18.02 -0.81 -4.63
C PHE A 198 19.50 -1.20 -4.64
N PHE A 199 20.11 -1.34 -3.48
CA PHE A 199 21.50 -1.79 -3.38
C PHE A 199 21.68 -3.24 -3.82
N PHE A 200 20.71 -4.10 -3.54
CA PHE A 200 20.74 -5.49 -4.00
C PHE A 200 20.76 -5.57 -5.53
N LEU A 201 19.86 -4.88 -6.23
CA LEU A 201 19.86 -4.81 -7.69
C LEU A 201 21.04 -4.01 -8.23
N GLY A 202 21.56 -3.07 -7.46
CA GLY A 202 22.75 -2.26 -7.78
C GLY A 202 24.01 -3.09 -7.99
N LYS A 203 24.12 -4.27 -7.36
CA LYS A 203 25.20 -5.22 -7.63
C LYS A 203 25.19 -5.74 -9.07
N LYS A 204 24.02 -5.79 -9.72
CA LYS A 204 23.85 -6.24 -11.11
C LYS A 204 23.88 -5.06 -12.09
N SER A 205 23.36 -3.91 -11.70
CA SER A 205 23.32 -2.70 -12.54
C SER A 205 23.40 -1.45 -11.67
N LYS A 206 24.46 -0.66 -11.83
CA LYS A 206 24.73 0.57 -11.06
C LYS A 206 23.60 1.60 -11.14
N ILE A 207 22.76 1.56 -12.16
CA ILE A 207 21.62 2.49 -12.31
C ILE A 207 20.69 2.44 -11.10
N TRP A 208 20.50 1.28 -10.46
CA TRP A 208 19.65 1.13 -9.30
C TRP A 208 20.21 1.85 -8.07
N ILE A 209 21.55 1.94 -7.94
CA ILE A 209 22.20 2.73 -6.88
C ILE A 209 21.90 4.22 -7.09
N TYR A 210 21.99 4.72 -8.31
CA TYR A 210 21.64 6.11 -8.59
C TYR A 210 20.16 6.39 -8.37
N LEU A 211 19.29 5.48 -8.78
CA LEU A 211 17.85 5.61 -8.56
C LEU A 211 17.46 5.58 -7.07
N SER A 212 18.27 4.96 -6.20
CA SER A 212 18.01 4.96 -4.74
C SER A 212 18.12 6.35 -4.12
N THR A 213 18.78 7.31 -4.77
CA THR A 213 18.85 8.68 -4.27
C THR A 213 17.48 9.34 -4.19
N ILE A 214 16.55 8.99 -5.07
CA ILE A 214 15.20 9.56 -5.12
C ILE A 214 14.42 9.23 -3.83
N PRO A 215 14.23 7.94 -3.44
CA PRO A 215 13.56 7.62 -2.19
C PRO A 215 14.33 8.10 -0.94
N ILE A 216 15.66 8.11 -0.95
CA ILE A 216 16.46 8.63 0.16
C ILE A 216 16.18 10.12 0.34
N LEU A 217 16.25 10.92 -0.73
CA LEU A 217 15.98 12.36 -0.67
C LEU A 217 14.53 12.67 -0.29
N SER A 218 13.58 11.81 -0.60
CA SER A 218 12.18 12.04 -0.26
C SER A 218 11.90 11.94 1.24
N ILE A 219 12.78 11.28 2.03
CA ILE A 219 12.61 11.05 3.47
C ILE A 219 13.29 12.14 4.29
N VAL A 220 14.29 12.80 3.72
CA VAL A 220 15.07 13.86 4.38
C VAL A 220 14.32 15.18 4.32
#